data_f87168b24ba2bc4c93ab921529457fef
#
_entry.id   f87168b24ba2bc4c93ab921529457fef
#
_cell.length_a   1.000
_cell.length_b   1.000
_cell.length_c   1.000
_cell.angle_alpha   90.00
_cell.angle_beta   90.00
_cell.angle_gamma   90.00
#
_symmetry.space_group_name_H-M   'P 1'
#
loop_
_entity.id
_entity.type
_entity.pdbx_description
1 polymer ?
#
loop_
_entity_poly.entity_id
_entity_poly.type
_entity_poly.pdbx_seq_one_letter_code
_entity_poly.pdbx_strand_id
1 'polypeptide(L)'
;MKKAKAAPPRRTPASRESRAQKAARARGLAITRRGDLGEVAFVHKAMSLGYVVAKPYGQMHRYDFMLEGGNKLLRIQVKTSTCMRDGRYQLCVQRITHRRTVAYKKSELDFVVAYLMLEKVWYILPSSVIAGRRSLLLPPPGFRGKNPWAKYLEAWHLLGKPTARPL
;
A
#
# COMPACT_ATOMS: atom_id res chain seq x y z
N MET A 1 -5.89 66.16 27.63
CA MET A 1 -6.26 64.93 26.82
C MET A 1 -5.15 63.88 26.97
N LYS A 2 -5.39 62.86 27.77
CA LYS A 2 -4.41 61.76 27.96
C LYS A 2 -4.67 60.68 26.91
N LYS A 3 -3.72 60.37 25.98
CA LYS A 3 -3.77 59.32 25.01
C LYS A 3 -3.67 57.97 25.73
N ALA A 4 -4.71 57.14 25.60
CA ALA A 4 -4.70 55.77 26.07
C ALA A 4 -3.70 54.92 25.23
N LYS A 5 -2.76 54.29 25.91
CA LYS A 5 -1.75 53.40 25.31
C LYS A 5 -2.41 52.04 25.05
N ALA A 6 -2.55 51.67 23.79
CA ALA A 6 -3.12 50.38 23.40
C ALA A 6 -2.24 49.21 23.91
N ALA A 7 -2.87 48.23 24.55
CA ALA A 7 -2.19 47.02 25.02
C ALA A 7 -1.70 46.18 23.84
N PRO A 8 -0.52 45.53 23.93
CA PRO A 8 -0.02 44.68 22.86
C PRO A 8 -0.89 43.42 22.69
N PRO A 9 -1.04 42.93 21.47
CA PRO A 9 -1.85 41.73 21.21
C PRO A 9 -1.31 40.54 22.00
N ARG A 10 -2.19 39.84 22.72
CA ARG A 10 -1.87 38.57 23.40
C ARG A 10 -1.42 37.56 22.37
N ARG A 11 -0.14 37.16 22.41
CA ARG A 11 0.37 36.01 21.67
C ARG A 11 -0.33 34.77 22.21
N THR A 12 -1.17 34.13 21.37
CA THR A 12 -1.68 32.81 21.64
C THR A 12 -0.49 31.83 21.70
N PRO A 13 -0.33 31.05 22.79
CA PRO A 13 0.75 30.09 22.84
C PRO A 13 0.48 29.03 21.75
N ALA A 14 1.38 28.95 20.76
CA ALA A 14 1.41 27.82 19.85
C ALA A 14 1.48 26.57 20.74
N SER A 15 0.44 25.73 20.70
CA SER A 15 0.34 24.53 21.52
C SER A 15 1.57 23.67 21.28
N ARG A 16 2.44 23.49 22.27
CA ARG A 16 3.59 22.61 22.17
C ARG A 16 3.07 21.20 21.92
N GLU A 17 3.31 20.68 20.72
CA GLU A 17 2.98 19.31 20.34
C GLU A 17 3.57 18.33 21.38
N SER A 18 2.73 17.51 22.00
CA SER A 18 3.17 16.56 23.01
C SER A 18 4.14 15.53 22.43
N ARG A 19 4.98 14.92 23.28
CA ARG A 19 5.91 13.85 22.86
C ARG A 19 5.17 12.68 22.18
N ALA A 20 3.97 12.36 22.64
CA ALA A 20 3.10 11.33 22.06
C ALA A 20 2.60 11.73 20.66
N GLN A 21 2.21 12.99 20.45
CA GLN A 21 1.80 13.52 19.14
C GLN A 21 2.94 13.51 18.14
N LYS A 22 4.16 13.94 18.53
CA LYS A 22 5.36 13.84 17.69
C LYS A 22 5.67 12.40 17.28
N ALA A 23 5.60 11.47 18.24
CA ALA A 23 5.84 10.04 17.96
C ALA A 23 4.78 9.46 17.02
N ALA A 24 3.50 9.79 17.19
CA ALA A 24 2.41 9.35 16.32
C ALA A 24 2.58 9.90 14.89
N ARG A 25 2.95 11.19 14.76
CA ARG A 25 3.24 11.82 13.46
C ARG A 25 4.43 11.17 12.76
N ALA A 26 5.51 10.90 13.48
CA ALA A 26 6.70 10.24 12.93
C ALA A 26 6.38 8.81 12.44
N ARG A 27 5.57 8.04 13.21
CA ARG A 27 5.08 6.72 12.79
C ARG A 27 4.21 6.80 11.53
N GLY A 28 3.29 7.77 11.48
CA GLY A 28 2.45 8.01 10.30
C GLY A 28 3.29 8.28 9.05
N LEU A 29 4.27 9.19 9.16
CA LEU A 29 5.19 9.50 8.06
C LEU A 29 6.01 8.28 7.61
N ALA A 30 6.49 7.47 8.54
CA ALA A 30 7.22 6.24 8.22
C ALA A 30 6.35 5.19 7.50
N ILE A 31 5.07 5.11 7.85
CA ILE A 31 4.09 4.23 7.17
C ILE A 31 3.85 4.72 5.74
N THR A 32 3.59 6.00 5.56
CA THR A 32 3.38 6.61 4.23
C THR A 32 4.59 6.39 3.34
N ARG A 33 5.79 6.78 3.80
CA ARG A 33 7.04 6.59 3.04
C ARG A 33 7.27 5.14 2.63
N ARG A 34 6.92 4.17 3.47
CA ARG A 34 7.02 2.75 3.16
C ARG A 34 6.04 2.33 2.07
N GLY A 35 4.82 2.89 2.08
CA GLY A 35 3.84 2.71 1.01
C GLY A 35 4.39 3.22 -0.32
N ASP A 36 4.87 4.48 -0.34
CA ASP A 36 5.43 5.13 -1.53
C ASP A 36 6.61 4.32 -2.11
N LEU A 37 7.53 3.84 -1.26
CA LEU A 37 8.64 2.99 -1.70
C LEU A 37 8.16 1.67 -2.31
N GLY A 38 7.09 1.08 -1.78
CA GLY A 38 6.48 -0.13 -2.36
C GLY A 38 5.84 0.14 -3.71
N GLU A 39 5.17 1.27 -3.87
CA GLU A 39 4.59 1.70 -5.16
C GLU A 39 5.69 1.90 -6.21
N VAL A 40 6.77 2.60 -5.88
CA VAL A 40 7.93 2.79 -6.78
C VAL A 40 8.56 1.46 -7.16
N ALA A 41 8.76 0.57 -6.18
CA ALA A 41 9.31 -0.76 -6.42
C ALA A 41 8.40 -1.60 -7.33
N PHE A 42 7.07 -1.49 -7.18
CA PHE A 42 6.10 -2.15 -8.06
C PHE A 42 6.23 -1.66 -9.49
N VAL A 43 6.23 -0.34 -9.71
CA VAL A 43 6.37 0.23 -11.06
C VAL A 43 7.66 -0.25 -11.73
N HIS A 44 8.79 -0.15 -11.02
CA HIS A 44 10.07 -0.64 -11.52
C HIS A 44 10.01 -2.13 -11.90
N LYS A 45 9.50 -2.99 -11.01
CA LYS A 45 9.41 -4.43 -11.25
C LYS A 45 8.46 -4.76 -12.40
N ALA A 46 7.27 -4.17 -12.43
CA ALA A 46 6.30 -4.40 -13.49
C ALA A 46 6.85 -3.99 -14.87
N MET A 47 7.46 -2.80 -14.96
CA MET A 47 8.08 -2.32 -16.19
C MET A 47 9.26 -3.21 -16.63
N SER A 48 10.11 -3.68 -15.71
CA SER A 48 11.21 -4.59 -16.03
C SER A 48 10.72 -5.95 -16.57
N LEU A 49 9.50 -6.35 -16.23
CA LEU A 49 8.83 -7.53 -16.77
C LEU A 49 8.09 -7.26 -18.09
N GLY A 50 8.11 -6.02 -18.60
CA GLY A 50 7.48 -5.62 -19.86
C GLY A 50 6.00 -5.22 -19.74
N TYR A 51 5.48 -4.97 -18.55
CA TYR A 51 4.14 -4.43 -18.37
C TYR A 51 4.11 -2.91 -18.55
N VAL A 52 3.03 -2.42 -19.15
CA VAL A 52 2.72 -0.98 -19.19
C VAL A 52 1.93 -0.63 -17.93
N VAL A 53 2.38 0.40 -17.21
CA VAL A 53 1.78 0.84 -15.95
C VAL A 53 1.35 2.29 -16.07
N ALA A 54 0.11 2.59 -15.69
CA ALA A 54 -0.44 3.94 -15.59
C ALA A 54 -0.89 4.24 -14.16
N LYS A 55 -0.67 5.45 -13.69
CA LYS A 55 -1.17 5.93 -12.39
C LYS A 55 -2.44 6.75 -12.64
N PRO A 56 -3.58 6.44 -11.97
CA PRO A 56 -4.78 7.24 -12.09
C PRO A 56 -4.55 8.64 -11.51
N TYR A 57 -5.14 9.64 -12.15
CA TYR A 57 -5.08 11.01 -11.65
C TYR A 57 -6.06 11.21 -10.50
N GLY A 58 -5.61 11.84 -9.40
CA GLY A 58 -6.41 12.12 -8.20
C GLY A 58 -6.30 11.03 -7.12
N GLN A 59 -6.97 11.27 -5.97
CA GLN A 59 -6.79 10.45 -4.75
C GLN A 59 -8.03 9.60 -4.39
N MET A 60 -9.09 9.65 -5.19
CA MET A 60 -10.37 8.99 -4.86
C MET A 60 -10.48 7.54 -5.36
N HIS A 61 -9.42 7.00 -5.97
CA HIS A 61 -9.40 5.66 -6.55
C HIS A 61 -9.23 4.57 -5.50
N ARG A 62 -9.73 3.37 -5.80
CA ARG A 62 -9.65 2.17 -4.95
C ARG A 62 -8.41 1.34 -5.24
N TYR A 63 -7.61 1.74 -6.21
CA TYR A 63 -6.40 1.10 -6.69
C TYR A 63 -5.33 2.17 -6.94
N ASP A 64 -4.07 1.76 -6.88
CA ASP A 64 -2.93 2.67 -7.01
C ASP A 64 -2.48 2.79 -8.47
N PHE A 65 -2.66 1.71 -9.27
CA PHE A 65 -2.21 1.64 -10.66
C PHE A 65 -3.20 0.91 -11.54
N MET A 66 -3.15 1.24 -12.83
CA MET A 66 -3.67 0.44 -13.92
C MET A 66 -2.50 -0.23 -14.62
N LEU A 67 -2.60 -1.53 -14.89
CA LEU A 67 -1.57 -2.32 -15.56
C LEU A 67 -2.19 -2.99 -16.78
N GLU A 68 -1.51 -2.88 -17.93
CA GLU A 68 -1.91 -3.57 -19.13
C GLU A 68 -1.32 -4.97 -19.14
N GLY A 69 -2.18 -5.98 -19.20
CA GLY A 69 -1.77 -7.37 -19.24
C GLY A 69 -2.79 -8.24 -19.97
N GLY A 70 -2.34 -9.02 -20.97
CA GLY A 70 -3.19 -9.91 -21.74
C GLY A 70 -4.38 -9.21 -22.43
N ASN A 71 -4.18 -8.04 -23.03
CA ASN A 71 -5.21 -7.20 -23.67
C ASN A 71 -6.29 -6.67 -22.70
N LYS A 72 -5.98 -6.59 -21.42
CA LYS A 72 -6.88 -6.05 -20.38
C LYS A 72 -6.17 -4.97 -19.57
N LEU A 73 -6.93 -3.98 -19.12
CA LEU A 73 -6.49 -3.03 -18.10
C LEU A 73 -6.89 -3.55 -16.72
N LEU A 74 -5.90 -3.87 -15.90
CA LEU A 74 -6.07 -4.42 -14.56
C LEU A 74 -5.90 -3.34 -13.52
N ARG A 75 -6.81 -3.27 -12.56
CA ARG A 75 -6.74 -2.34 -11.42
C ARG A 75 -5.93 -3.00 -10.30
N ILE A 76 -4.80 -2.39 -9.98
CA ILE A 76 -3.80 -2.92 -9.05
C ILE A 76 -3.75 -2.05 -7.80
N GLN A 77 -3.90 -2.67 -6.63
CA GLN A 77 -3.60 -2.07 -5.34
C GLN A 77 -2.27 -2.62 -4.84
N VAL A 78 -1.31 -1.76 -4.56
CA VAL A 78 -0.04 -2.16 -3.96
C VAL A 78 -0.13 -2.10 -2.43
N LYS A 79 0.39 -3.10 -1.76
CA LYS A 79 0.50 -3.16 -0.30
C LYS A 79 1.88 -3.62 0.11
N THR A 80 2.50 -2.88 1.04
CA THR A 80 3.84 -3.18 1.53
C THR A 80 3.77 -3.65 2.98
N SER A 81 4.45 -4.73 3.30
CA SER A 81 4.57 -5.22 4.66
C SER A 81 6.03 -5.36 5.09
N THR A 82 6.28 -4.93 6.33
CA THR A 82 7.53 -5.18 7.09
C THR A 82 7.21 -5.77 8.47
N CYS A 83 5.92 -5.90 8.81
CA CYS A 83 5.47 -6.38 10.12
C CYS A 83 5.35 -7.90 10.09
N MET A 84 6.10 -8.58 10.94
CA MET A 84 6.05 -10.03 11.10
C MET A 84 5.22 -10.43 12.32
N ARG A 85 4.47 -11.51 12.16
CA ARG A 85 3.75 -12.20 13.22
C ARG A 85 3.87 -13.71 13.00
N ASP A 86 4.34 -14.43 13.99
CA ASP A 86 4.52 -15.89 13.95
C ASP A 86 5.31 -16.36 12.69
N GLY A 87 6.42 -15.68 12.39
CA GLY A 87 7.27 -15.97 11.23
C GLY A 87 6.65 -15.66 9.85
N ARG A 88 5.53 -14.95 9.81
CA ARG A 88 4.82 -14.57 8.58
C ARG A 88 4.57 -13.06 8.53
N TYR A 89 4.56 -12.48 7.35
CA TYR A 89 4.27 -11.07 7.16
C TYR A 89 2.78 -10.79 7.27
N GLN A 90 2.39 -9.90 8.16
CA GLN A 90 1.01 -9.44 8.27
C GLN A 90 0.75 -8.36 7.22
N LEU A 91 -0.13 -8.65 6.28
CA LEU A 91 -0.58 -7.72 5.25
C LEU A 91 -2.00 -7.24 5.56
N CYS A 92 -2.18 -5.94 5.72
CA CYS A 92 -3.52 -5.34 5.83
C CYS A 92 -4.14 -5.17 4.45
N VAL A 93 -5.23 -5.91 4.15
CA VAL A 93 -5.97 -5.86 2.88
C VAL A 93 -7.30 -5.12 3.06
N GLN A 94 -7.23 -3.96 3.66
CA GLN A 94 -8.38 -3.11 3.94
C GLN A 94 -8.05 -1.65 3.62
N ARG A 95 -9.06 -0.83 3.48
CA ARG A 95 -8.97 0.61 3.23
C ARG A 95 -9.72 1.40 4.29
N ILE A 96 -9.35 2.65 4.45
CA ILE A 96 -10.06 3.58 5.31
C ILE A 96 -11.06 4.36 4.46
N THR A 97 -12.32 4.40 4.91
CA THR A 97 -13.39 5.18 4.28
C THR A 97 -14.20 5.85 5.37
N HIS A 98 -14.37 7.17 5.34
CA HIS A 98 -15.14 7.93 6.33
C HIS A 98 -14.86 7.49 7.77
N ARG A 99 -13.57 7.43 8.16
CA ARG A 99 -13.08 6.98 9.48
C ARG A 99 -13.39 5.52 9.83
N ARG A 100 -13.86 4.71 8.88
CA ARG A 100 -14.09 3.27 9.06
C ARG A 100 -13.12 2.47 8.22
N THR A 101 -12.71 1.33 8.74
CA THR A 101 -11.87 0.38 8.03
C THR A 101 -12.76 -0.66 7.34
N VAL A 102 -12.64 -0.78 6.02
CA VAL A 102 -13.50 -1.62 5.20
C VAL A 102 -12.63 -2.55 4.35
N ALA A 103 -13.01 -3.83 4.27
CA ALA A 103 -12.40 -4.78 3.37
C ALA A 103 -12.71 -4.43 1.91
N TYR A 104 -11.81 -4.78 0.98
CA TYR A 104 -12.07 -4.61 -0.45
C TYR A 104 -13.18 -5.55 -0.93
N LYS A 105 -14.00 -5.04 -1.84
CA LYS A 105 -14.95 -5.84 -2.62
C LYS A 105 -14.27 -6.35 -3.88
N LYS A 106 -14.70 -7.50 -4.38
CA LYS A 106 -14.18 -8.10 -5.63
C LYS A 106 -14.28 -7.16 -6.84
N SER A 107 -15.29 -6.28 -6.88
CA SER A 107 -15.52 -5.33 -7.97
C SER A 107 -14.67 -4.07 -7.93
N GLU A 108 -13.97 -3.79 -6.81
CA GLU A 108 -13.23 -2.53 -6.62
C GLU A 108 -11.85 -2.54 -7.27
N LEU A 109 -11.21 -3.71 -7.37
CA LEU A 109 -9.88 -3.91 -7.96
C LEU A 109 -9.75 -5.34 -8.49
N ASP A 110 -8.74 -5.60 -9.28
CA ASP A 110 -8.52 -6.92 -9.87
C ASP A 110 -7.46 -7.71 -9.09
N PHE A 111 -6.41 -7.01 -8.61
CA PHE A 111 -5.34 -7.63 -7.81
C PHE A 111 -4.88 -6.72 -6.67
N VAL A 112 -4.51 -7.35 -5.56
CA VAL A 112 -3.59 -6.77 -4.59
C VAL A 112 -2.22 -7.36 -4.82
N VAL A 113 -1.25 -6.49 -5.09
CA VAL A 113 0.16 -6.88 -5.22
C VAL A 113 0.86 -6.54 -3.92
N ALA A 114 1.25 -7.57 -3.17
CA ALA A 114 1.85 -7.43 -1.86
C ALA A 114 3.37 -7.53 -1.92
N TYR A 115 4.05 -6.49 -1.45
CA TYR A 115 5.50 -6.43 -1.36
C TYR A 115 5.98 -6.76 0.06
N LEU A 116 6.69 -7.86 0.21
CA LEU A 116 7.43 -8.18 1.43
C LEU A 116 8.80 -7.50 1.33
N MET A 117 8.88 -6.28 1.86
CA MET A 117 9.99 -5.37 1.61
C MET A 117 11.35 -5.92 2.08
N LEU A 118 11.40 -6.64 3.19
CA LEU A 118 12.64 -7.19 3.74
C LEU A 118 13.17 -8.37 2.90
N GLU A 119 12.26 -9.16 2.34
CA GLU A 119 12.57 -10.32 1.48
C GLU A 119 12.70 -9.94 0.00
N LYS A 120 12.26 -8.71 -0.37
CA LYS A 120 12.23 -8.23 -1.75
C LYS A 120 11.42 -9.14 -2.70
N VAL A 121 10.35 -9.77 -2.20
CA VAL A 121 9.48 -10.67 -2.97
C VAL A 121 8.04 -10.17 -3.02
N TRP A 122 7.30 -10.69 -3.99
CA TRP A 122 5.94 -10.24 -4.31
C TRP A 122 4.93 -11.37 -4.23
N TYR A 123 3.75 -11.07 -3.71
CA TYR A 123 2.59 -11.92 -3.83
C TYR A 123 1.55 -11.26 -4.73
N ILE A 124 1.13 -11.94 -5.78
CA ILE A 124 0.14 -11.45 -6.75
C ILE A 124 -1.21 -12.06 -6.40
N LEU A 125 -2.02 -11.33 -5.65
CA LEU A 125 -3.26 -11.82 -5.03
C LEU A 125 -4.49 -11.34 -5.80
N PRO A 126 -5.24 -12.22 -6.49
CA PRO A 126 -6.50 -11.86 -7.12
C PRO A 126 -7.51 -11.31 -6.11
N SER A 127 -8.34 -10.36 -6.52
CA SER A 127 -9.36 -9.76 -5.66
C SER A 127 -10.32 -10.79 -5.06
N SER A 128 -10.60 -11.88 -5.77
CA SER A 128 -11.43 -12.98 -5.28
C SER A 128 -10.88 -13.67 -4.02
N VAL A 129 -9.57 -13.63 -3.83
CA VAL A 129 -8.88 -14.27 -2.71
C VAL A 129 -8.87 -13.38 -1.48
N ILE A 130 -8.87 -12.05 -1.67
CA ILE A 130 -8.76 -11.08 -0.59
C ILE A 130 -10.11 -10.48 -0.17
N ALA A 131 -11.15 -10.62 -1.02
CA ALA A 131 -12.46 -10.03 -0.78
C ALA A 131 -13.02 -10.42 0.59
N GLY A 132 -13.52 -9.43 1.32
CA GLY A 132 -14.08 -9.61 2.67
C GLY A 132 -13.04 -9.84 3.78
N ARG A 133 -11.75 -10.01 3.46
CA ARG A 133 -10.68 -10.18 4.45
C ARG A 133 -10.14 -8.84 4.93
N ARG A 134 -9.72 -8.79 6.18
CA ARG A 134 -9.09 -7.59 6.76
C ARG A 134 -7.56 -7.66 6.71
N SER A 135 -7.01 -8.85 6.87
CA SER A 135 -5.56 -9.10 6.83
C SER A 135 -5.26 -10.51 6.36
N LEU A 136 -4.04 -10.70 5.87
CA LEU A 136 -3.46 -11.98 5.50
C LEU A 136 -2.12 -12.16 6.24
N LEU A 137 -1.75 -13.41 6.48
CA LEU A 137 -0.41 -13.79 6.92
C LEU A 137 0.30 -14.46 5.76
N LEU A 138 1.28 -13.78 5.20
CA LEU A 138 2.06 -14.22 4.04
C LEU A 138 3.41 -14.76 4.50
N PRO A 139 3.69 -16.06 4.32
CA PRO A 139 4.99 -16.62 4.65
C PRO A 139 6.11 -16.05 3.78
N PRO A 140 7.32 -15.83 4.32
CA PRO A 140 8.51 -15.53 3.52
C PRO A 140 8.94 -16.76 2.68
N PRO A 141 9.80 -16.58 1.67
CA PRO A 141 10.46 -17.71 1.00
C PRO A 141 11.16 -18.61 2.02
N GLY A 142 11.11 -19.93 1.82
CA GLY A 142 11.74 -20.89 2.71
C GLY A 142 10.99 -21.17 4.04
N PHE A 143 9.80 -20.61 4.21
CA PHE A 143 8.98 -20.90 5.39
C PHE A 143 8.63 -22.39 5.48
N ARG A 144 8.98 -23.02 6.61
CA ARG A 144 8.81 -24.49 6.79
C ARG A 144 7.39 -24.94 7.17
N GLY A 145 6.44 -24.01 7.32
CA GLY A 145 5.06 -24.31 7.66
C GLY A 145 4.12 -24.35 6.43
N LYS A 146 2.83 -24.59 6.68
CA LYS A 146 1.81 -24.55 5.64
C LYS A 146 1.71 -23.15 5.02
N ASN A 147 1.89 -23.03 3.71
CA ASN A 147 1.74 -21.80 2.94
C ASN A 147 0.57 -21.92 1.94
N PRO A 148 -0.66 -21.51 2.32
CA PRO A 148 -1.80 -21.54 1.41
C PRO A 148 -1.69 -20.53 0.26
N TRP A 149 -0.74 -19.59 0.36
CA TRP A 149 -0.51 -18.53 -0.61
C TRP A 149 0.65 -18.80 -1.57
N ALA A 150 1.33 -19.95 -1.46
CA ALA A 150 2.52 -20.29 -2.24
C ALA A 150 2.35 -20.07 -3.76
N LYS A 151 1.17 -20.43 -4.31
CA LYS A 151 0.84 -20.27 -5.73
C LYS A 151 0.76 -18.80 -6.20
N TYR A 152 0.76 -17.85 -5.29
CA TYR A 152 0.72 -16.41 -5.59
C TYR A 152 2.08 -15.73 -5.41
N LEU A 153 3.08 -16.45 -4.88
CA LEU A 153 4.44 -15.92 -4.72
C LEU A 153 5.09 -15.80 -6.10
N GLU A 154 5.57 -14.60 -6.41
CA GLU A 154 6.17 -14.22 -7.71
C GLU A 154 5.31 -14.62 -8.93
N ALA A 155 3.99 -14.73 -8.75
CA ALA A 155 3.06 -15.23 -9.77
C ALA A 155 2.63 -14.13 -10.76
N TRP A 156 3.58 -13.39 -11.32
CA TRP A 156 3.36 -12.29 -12.27
C TRP A 156 2.56 -12.73 -13.51
N HIS A 157 2.66 -13.99 -13.91
CA HIS A 157 1.88 -14.56 -15.00
C HIS A 157 0.35 -14.43 -14.83
N LEU A 158 -0.13 -14.27 -13.59
CA LEU A 158 -1.56 -14.06 -13.30
C LEU A 158 -2.07 -12.69 -13.81
N LEU A 159 -1.17 -11.73 -14.03
CA LEU A 159 -1.51 -10.43 -14.62
C LEU A 159 -1.67 -10.49 -16.16
N GLY A 160 -1.51 -11.67 -16.77
CA GLY A 160 -1.53 -11.84 -18.22
C GLY A 160 -0.17 -11.63 -18.87
N LYS A 161 -0.12 -11.71 -20.20
CA LYS A 161 1.13 -11.49 -20.95
C LYS A 161 1.48 -9.99 -20.95
N PRO A 162 2.75 -9.62 -20.71
CA PRO A 162 3.20 -8.25 -20.89
C PRO A 162 3.13 -7.82 -22.35
N THR A 163 2.93 -6.53 -22.59
CA THR A 163 2.77 -5.94 -23.94
C THR A 163 4.11 -5.55 -24.55
N ALA A 164 5.11 -5.28 -23.74
CA ALA A 164 6.48 -4.98 -24.18
C ALA A 164 7.43 -6.15 -23.91
N ARG A 165 8.60 -6.12 -24.52
CA ARG A 165 9.67 -7.07 -24.19
C ARG A 165 10.22 -6.75 -22.79
N PRO A 166 10.50 -7.77 -21.96
CA PRO A 166 11.22 -7.58 -20.70
C PRO A 166 12.60 -6.97 -20.94
N LEU A 167 13.07 -6.19 -19.96
CA LEU A 167 14.44 -5.62 -19.97
C LEU A 167 15.47 -6.67 -19.56
#